data_4b643f7a09401881b693459f2be4ce4b
#
_entry.id   4b643f7a09401881b693459f2be4ce4b
#
_cell.length_a   1.000
_cell.length_b   1.000
_cell.length_c   1.000
_cell.angle_alpha   90.00
_cell.angle_beta   90.00
_cell.angle_gamma   90.00
#
_symmetry.space_group_name_H-M   'P 1'
#
loop_
_entity.id
_entity.type
_entity.pdbx_description
1 polymer ?
#
loop_
_entity_poly.entity_id
_entity_poly.type
_entity_poly.pdbx_seq_one_letter_code
_entity_poly.pdbx_strand_id
1 'polypeptide(L)'
;MSDPQVSPDVLLVHGFGTSFAATWRQNGWVDLLADAGREVIGVDLLGHGTAPKPTDPEAYRDLENHVLATLPGVPVDAVSFSAGAMTVLWLAAHHPERFRRIVVAGVGANLFERDAARGQAIADAVLTGTADNPELRYFA
;
A
#
# COMPACT_ATOMS: atom_id res chain seq x y z
N MET A 1 32.34 20.15 7.57
CA MET A 1 32.02 18.71 7.46
C MET A 1 30.53 18.63 7.21
N SER A 2 30.13 18.18 6.05
CA SER A 2 28.73 17.94 5.77
C SER A 2 28.31 16.74 6.62
N ASP A 3 27.32 16.94 7.49
CA ASP A 3 26.66 15.87 8.22
C ASP A 3 26.29 14.76 7.22
N PRO A 4 26.58 13.49 7.47
CA PRO A 4 26.17 12.44 6.57
C PRO A 4 24.64 12.51 6.50
N GLN A 5 24.14 12.98 5.36
CA GLN A 5 22.72 13.16 5.14
C GLN A 5 22.07 11.77 5.23
N VAL A 6 21.51 11.45 6.39
CA VAL A 6 20.77 10.21 6.60
C VAL A 6 19.69 10.18 5.53
N SER A 7 19.79 9.21 4.62
CA SER A 7 18.76 9.03 3.61
C SER A 7 17.43 8.72 4.30
N PRO A 8 16.31 9.33 3.88
CA PRO A 8 15.04 9.08 4.52
C PRO A 8 14.61 7.62 4.34
N ASP A 9 13.88 7.10 5.30
CA ASP A 9 13.29 5.77 5.21
C ASP A 9 12.33 5.68 4.03
N VAL A 10 12.14 4.48 3.52
CA VAL A 10 11.22 4.19 2.42
C VAL A 10 10.04 3.38 2.92
N LEU A 11 8.85 3.98 2.89
CA LEU A 11 7.59 3.29 3.14
C LEU A 11 7.22 2.46 1.91
N LEU A 12 6.94 1.17 2.10
CA LEU A 12 6.45 0.26 1.06
C LEU A 12 5.03 -0.20 1.38
N VAL A 13 4.06 0.14 0.53
CA VAL A 13 2.64 -0.21 0.71
C VAL A 13 2.15 -1.04 -0.47
N HIS A 14 1.69 -2.24 -0.17
CA HIS A 14 1.21 -3.22 -1.15
C HIS A 14 -0.23 -2.95 -1.63
N GLY A 15 -0.69 -3.70 -2.63
CA GLY A 15 -2.04 -3.65 -3.16
C GLY A 15 -3.02 -4.58 -2.44
N PHE A 16 -4.28 -4.58 -2.90
CA PHE A 16 -5.32 -5.47 -2.40
C PHE A 16 -5.01 -6.93 -2.75
N GLY A 17 -5.33 -7.84 -1.83
CA GLY A 17 -5.19 -9.29 -2.03
C GLY A 17 -3.76 -9.83 -1.94
N THR A 18 -2.81 -9.05 -1.43
CA THR A 18 -1.41 -9.46 -1.25
C THR A 18 -0.88 -9.02 0.12
N SER A 19 0.43 -8.92 0.29
CA SER A 19 1.07 -8.50 1.54
C SER A 19 2.39 -7.78 1.27
N PHE A 20 2.93 -7.13 2.30
CA PHE A 20 4.28 -6.58 2.25
C PHE A 20 5.32 -7.64 1.87
N ALA A 21 5.23 -8.82 2.50
CA ALA A 21 6.17 -9.90 2.23
C ALA A 21 6.09 -10.37 0.78
N ALA A 22 4.89 -10.62 0.25
CA ALA A 22 4.71 -11.12 -1.10
C ALA A 22 5.04 -10.09 -2.18
N THR A 23 4.65 -8.82 -1.98
CA THR A 23 4.85 -7.77 -2.98
C THR A 23 6.28 -7.24 -3.01
N TRP A 24 6.86 -7.01 -1.85
CA TRP A 24 8.10 -6.23 -1.75
C TRP A 24 9.31 -7.06 -1.35
N ARG A 25 9.18 -7.89 -0.30
CA ARG A 25 10.32 -8.66 0.20
C ARG A 25 10.71 -9.80 -0.73
N GLN A 26 9.74 -10.63 -1.13
CA GLN A 26 10.00 -11.80 -2.00
C GLN A 26 10.43 -11.39 -3.42
N ASN A 27 10.09 -10.19 -3.86
CA ASN A 27 10.51 -9.64 -5.14
C ASN A 27 11.81 -8.82 -5.08
N GLY A 28 12.54 -8.87 -3.95
CA GLY A 28 13.88 -8.29 -3.81
C GLY A 28 13.93 -6.77 -3.60
N TRP A 29 12.79 -6.09 -3.45
CA TRP A 29 12.77 -4.63 -3.24
C TRP A 29 13.41 -4.22 -1.93
N VAL A 30 13.21 -5.00 -0.86
CA VAL A 30 13.78 -4.71 0.46
C VAL A 30 15.30 -4.80 0.40
N ASP A 31 15.83 -5.84 -0.23
CA ASP A 31 17.27 -6.05 -0.37
C ASP A 31 17.91 -4.97 -1.26
N LEU A 32 17.25 -4.62 -2.39
CA LEU A 32 17.69 -3.54 -3.27
C LEU A 32 17.79 -2.19 -2.54
N LEU A 33 16.81 -1.87 -1.72
CA LEU A 33 16.81 -0.62 -0.95
C LEU A 33 17.87 -0.65 0.16
N ALA A 34 18.05 -1.79 0.84
CA ALA A 34 19.11 -1.96 1.84
C ALA A 34 20.51 -1.81 1.23
N ASP A 35 20.75 -2.39 0.04
CA ASP A 35 22.00 -2.23 -0.70
C ASP A 35 22.26 -0.76 -1.11
N ALA A 36 21.18 0.01 -1.30
CA ALA A 36 21.26 1.45 -1.55
C ALA A 36 21.36 2.30 -0.25
N GLY A 37 21.55 1.65 0.91
CA GLY A 37 21.66 2.33 2.20
C GLY A 37 20.35 2.96 2.69
N ARG A 38 19.20 2.37 2.31
CA ARG A 38 17.87 2.86 2.68
C ARG A 38 17.19 1.91 3.66
N GLU A 39 16.71 2.45 4.77
CA GLU A 39 15.85 1.71 5.68
C GLU A 39 14.43 1.58 5.10
N VAL A 40 13.79 0.44 5.35
CA VAL A 40 12.46 0.13 4.84
C VAL A 40 11.44 0.09 5.97
N ILE A 41 10.35 0.82 5.79
CA ILE A 41 9.13 0.71 6.59
C ILE A 41 8.15 -0.13 5.80
N GLY A 42 8.03 -1.41 6.15
CA GLY A 42 7.08 -2.33 5.53
C GLY A 42 5.77 -2.36 6.31
N VAL A 43 4.66 -2.19 5.62
CA VAL A 43 3.35 -2.23 6.25
C VAL A 43 2.41 -3.17 5.50
N ASP A 44 1.68 -4.00 6.24
CA ASP A 44 0.52 -4.71 5.72
C ASP A 44 -0.72 -3.84 5.93
N LEU A 45 -1.51 -3.66 4.87
CA LEU A 45 -2.79 -2.98 4.97
C LEU A 45 -3.74 -3.75 5.90
N LEU A 46 -4.62 -3.04 6.58
CA LEU A 46 -5.62 -3.66 7.45
C LEU A 46 -6.38 -4.77 6.67
N GLY A 47 -6.54 -5.92 7.27
CA GLY A 47 -7.14 -7.10 6.63
C GLY A 47 -6.17 -7.99 5.83
N HIS A 48 -4.91 -7.57 5.68
CA HIS A 48 -3.92 -8.27 4.85
C HIS A 48 -2.71 -8.74 5.68
N GLY A 49 -1.97 -9.71 5.16
CA GLY A 49 -0.71 -10.19 5.70
C GLY A 49 -0.76 -10.43 7.21
N THR A 50 0.11 -9.77 7.94
CA THR A 50 0.24 -9.85 9.41
C THR A 50 -0.61 -8.79 10.14
N ALA A 51 -1.24 -7.85 9.41
CA ALA A 51 -2.09 -6.84 10.01
C ALA A 51 -3.36 -7.43 10.64
N PRO A 52 -4.00 -6.72 11.58
CA PRO A 52 -5.29 -7.13 12.12
C PRO A 52 -6.33 -7.35 11.01
N LYS A 53 -7.23 -8.31 11.22
CA LYS A 53 -8.30 -8.68 10.29
C LYS A 53 -9.67 -8.57 10.96
N PRO A 54 -10.10 -7.35 11.32
CA PRO A 54 -11.39 -7.16 11.95
C PRO A 54 -12.52 -7.61 11.02
N THR A 55 -13.58 -8.17 11.60
CA THR A 55 -14.78 -8.60 10.87
C THR A 55 -15.83 -7.49 10.77
N ASP A 56 -15.69 -6.44 11.57
CA ASP A 56 -16.56 -5.27 11.52
C ASP A 56 -16.15 -4.37 10.33
N PRO A 57 -17.03 -4.13 9.34
CA PRO A 57 -16.75 -3.23 8.23
C PRO A 57 -16.36 -1.80 8.64
N GLU A 58 -16.86 -1.32 9.78
CA GLU A 58 -16.56 0.02 10.28
C GLU A 58 -15.07 0.21 10.58
N ALA A 59 -14.36 -0.86 10.96
CA ALA A 59 -12.92 -0.82 11.21
C ALA A 59 -12.10 -0.44 9.96
N TYR A 60 -12.66 -0.58 8.76
CA TYR A 60 -11.98 -0.28 7.49
C TYR A 60 -12.27 1.14 6.96
N ARG A 61 -13.08 1.95 7.64
CA ARG A 61 -13.41 3.32 7.19
C ARG A 61 -12.20 4.21 7.13
N ASP A 62 -11.32 4.09 8.12
CA ASP A 62 -10.13 4.92 8.28
C ASP A 62 -8.87 4.05 8.21
N LEU A 63 -8.82 3.14 7.22
CA LEU A 63 -7.69 2.21 7.07
C LEU A 63 -6.35 2.92 6.87
N GLU A 64 -6.37 4.16 6.38
CA GLU A 64 -5.19 5.01 6.21
C GLU A 64 -4.51 5.32 7.55
N ASN A 65 -5.27 5.43 8.63
CA ASN A 65 -4.73 5.65 9.98
C ASN A 65 -3.82 4.51 10.44
N HIS A 66 -4.08 3.29 9.99
CA HIS A 66 -3.22 2.14 10.26
C HIS A 66 -1.82 2.34 9.64
N VAL A 67 -1.75 2.84 8.42
CA VAL A 67 -0.49 3.17 7.75
C VAL A 67 0.16 4.39 8.40
N LEU A 68 -0.61 5.45 8.66
CA LEU A 68 -0.12 6.67 9.29
C LEU A 68 0.57 6.39 10.63
N ALA A 69 0.03 5.47 11.42
CA ALA A 69 0.58 5.09 12.72
C ALA A 69 1.96 4.41 12.63
N THR A 70 2.36 3.89 11.46
CA THR A 70 3.67 3.28 11.25
C THR A 70 4.75 4.29 10.87
N LEU A 71 4.37 5.52 10.48
CA LEU A 71 5.31 6.51 10.01
C LEU A 71 6.09 7.14 11.18
N PRO A 72 7.40 7.35 11.00
CA PRO A 72 8.22 8.08 11.98
C PRO A 72 7.83 9.56 12.04
N GLY A 73 8.36 10.28 13.02
CA GLY A 73 8.13 11.73 13.17
C GLY A 73 8.79 12.61 12.10
N VAL A 74 9.53 12.01 11.16
CA VAL A 74 10.25 12.68 10.07
C VAL A 74 9.67 12.26 8.72
N PRO A 75 9.76 13.13 7.69
CA PRO A 75 9.24 12.80 6.36
C PRO A 75 9.95 11.61 5.72
N VAL A 76 9.18 10.72 5.09
CA VAL A 76 9.66 9.52 4.39
C VAL A 76 9.52 9.64 2.87
N ASP A 77 10.25 8.81 2.14
CA ASP A 77 9.89 8.50 0.75
C ASP A 77 8.90 7.33 0.76
N ALA A 78 7.99 7.25 -0.21
CA ALA A 78 7.01 6.18 -0.29
C ALA A 78 6.95 5.55 -1.69
N VAL A 79 6.86 4.23 -1.73
CA VAL A 79 6.55 3.46 -2.95
C VAL A 79 5.32 2.61 -2.68
N SER A 80 4.33 2.69 -3.54
CA SER A 80 3.04 2.07 -3.31
C SER A 80 2.38 1.57 -4.59
N PHE A 81 1.54 0.56 -4.44
CA PHE A 81 0.89 -0.12 -5.56
C PHE A 81 -0.61 -0.27 -5.33
N SER A 82 -1.43 0.05 -6.34
CA SER A 82 -2.88 -0.18 -6.39
C SER A 82 -3.62 0.38 -5.16
N ALA A 83 -4.24 -0.44 -4.33
CA ALA A 83 -4.92 -0.01 -3.10
C ALA A 83 -3.97 0.74 -2.15
N GLY A 84 -2.71 0.29 -2.03
CA GLY A 84 -1.68 1.00 -1.28
C GLY A 84 -1.35 2.38 -1.88
N ALA A 85 -1.38 2.50 -3.22
CA ALA A 85 -1.18 3.79 -3.88
C ALA A 85 -2.32 4.77 -3.57
N MET A 86 -3.55 4.32 -3.56
CA MET A 86 -4.71 5.15 -3.14
C MET A 86 -4.57 5.60 -1.68
N THR A 87 -4.17 4.69 -0.80
CA THR A 87 -3.92 5.00 0.62
C THR A 87 -2.82 6.06 0.79
N VAL A 88 -1.68 5.90 0.11
CA VAL A 88 -0.56 6.86 0.19
C VAL A 88 -0.93 8.21 -0.40
N LEU A 89 -1.66 8.26 -1.52
CA LEU A 89 -2.13 9.51 -2.11
C LEU A 89 -3.12 10.24 -1.18
N TRP A 90 -4.03 9.51 -0.52
CA TRP A 90 -4.92 10.09 0.47
C TRP A 90 -4.13 10.69 1.65
N LEU A 91 -3.18 9.93 2.20
CA LEU A 91 -2.31 10.38 3.28
C LEU A 91 -1.50 11.62 2.88
N ALA A 92 -0.95 11.63 1.68
CA ALA A 92 -0.16 12.78 1.19
C ALA A 92 -1.01 14.04 0.99
N ALA A 93 -2.29 13.88 0.63
CA ALA A 93 -3.21 15.01 0.52
C ALA A 93 -3.59 15.62 1.88
N HIS A 94 -3.66 14.79 2.93
CA HIS A 94 -4.08 15.21 4.28
C HIS A 94 -2.90 15.47 5.22
N HIS A 95 -1.75 14.84 4.97
CA HIS A 95 -0.53 14.91 5.78
C HIS A 95 0.71 15.11 4.89
N PRO A 96 0.77 16.15 4.05
CA PRO A 96 1.86 16.35 3.08
C PRO A 96 3.23 16.45 3.76
N GLU A 97 3.29 16.92 5.00
CA GLU A 97 4.51 17.04 5.79
C GLU A 97 5.17 15.70 6.14
N ARG A 98 4.45 14.59 5.98
CA ARG A 98 4.94 13.24 6.29
C ARG A 98 5.70 12.61 5.12
N PHE A 99 5.68 13.23 3.95
CA PHE A 99 6.26 12.66 2.72
C PHE A 99 7.23 13.62 2.04
N ARG A 100 8.31 13.08 1.48
CA ARG A 100 9.25 13.82 0.63
C ARG A 100 9.02 13.52 -0.84
N ARG A 101 9.00 12.24 -1.18
CA ARG A 101 8.80 11.74 -2.55
C ARG A 101 7.81 10.58 -2.50
N ILE A 102 6.98 10.50 -3.50
CA ILE A 102 5.98 9.45 -3.63
C ILE A 102 6.08 8.84 -5.01
N VAL A 103 6.17 7.52 -5.06
CA VAL A 103 6.03 6.73 -6.27
C VAL A 103 4.75 5.91 -6.13
N VAL A 104 3.85 6.06 -7.09
CA VAL A 104 2.60 5.30 -7.15
C VAL A 104 2.56 4.49 -8.43
N ALA A 105 2.07 3.26 -8.35
CA ALA A 105 1.89 2.37 -9.49
C ALA A 105 0.53 1.66 -9.39
N GLY A 106 0.02 1.18 -10.51
CA GLY A 106 -1.24 0.44 -10.56
C GLY A 106 -2.49 1.30 -10.31
N VAL A 107 -2.37 2.62 -10.49
CA VAL A 107 -3.48 3.59 -10.43
C VAL A 107 -3.47 4.44 -11.70
N GLY A 108 -4.64 4.88 -12.11
CA GLY A 108 -4.84 5.70 -13.31
C GLY A 108 -6.17 6.43 -13.23
N ALA A 109 -6.90 6.53 -14.34
CA ALA A 109 -8.22 7.17 -14.39
C ALA A 109 -9.21 6.61 -13.35
N ASN A 110 -9.09 5.32 -13.01
CA ASN A 110 -9.88 4.66 -11.98
C ASN A 110 -9.74 5.31 -10.58
N LEU A 111 -8.75 6.15 -10.35
CA LEU A 111 -8.65 6.95 -9.12
C LEU A 111 -9.81 7.95 -9.00
N PHE A 112 -10.28 8.45 -10.12
CA PHE A 112 -11.32 9.48 -10.20
C PHE A 112 -12.70 8.91 -10.58
N GLU A 113 -12.75 7.67 -11.04
CA GLU A 113 -13.95 6.98 -11.50
C GLU A 113 -14.33 5.87 -10.53
N ARG A 114 -15.51 5.99 -9.92
CA ARG A 114 -16.05 4.91 -9.08
C ARG A 114 -16.78 3.91 -9.97
N ASP A 115 -16.17 2.77 -10.20
CA ASP A 115 -16.82 1.62 -10.84
C ASP A 115 -17.32 0.64 -9.75
N ALA A 116 -18.55 0.86 -9.32
CA ALA A 116 -19.18 0.03 -8.29
C ALA A 116 -19.37 -1.43 -8.79
N ALA A 117 -19.63 -1.63 -10.09
CA ALA A 117 -19.82 -2.96 -10.67
C ALA A 117 -18.49 -3.74 -10.66
N ARG A 118 -17.37 -3.10 -10.98
CA ARG A 118 -16.04 -3.70 -10.88
C ARG A 118 -15.68 -4.01 -9.43
N GLY A 119 -15.97 -3.11 -8.52
CA GLY A 119 -15.75 -3.34 -7.07
C GLY A 119 -16.52 -4.56 -6.57
N GLN A 120 -17.79 -4.70 -6.94
CA GLN A 120 -18.60 -5.86 -6.59
C GLN A 120 -18.06 -7.15 -7.21
N ALA A 121 -17.67 -7.12 -8.49
CA ALA A 121 -17.09 -8.28 -9.17
C ALA A 121 -15.77 -8.76 -8.54
N ILE A 122 -14.94 -7.84 -8.05
CA ILE A 122 -13.73 -8.17 -7.28
C ILE A 122 -14.11 -8.83 -5.95
N ALA A 123 -15.08 -8.28 -5.23
CA ALA A 123 -15.55 -8.84 -3.97
C ALA A 123 -16.11 -10.25 -4.16
N ASP A 124 -16.90 -10.47 -5.20
CA ASP A 124 -17.47 -11.78 -5.54
C ASP A 124 -16.36 -12.78 -5.89
N ALA A 125 -15.35 -12.39 -6.65
CA ALA A 125 -14.22 -13.24 -6.99
C ALA A 125 -13.45 -13.69 -5.71
N VAL A 126 -13.20 -12.77 -4.79
CA VAL A 126 -12.56 -13.09 -3.49
C VAL A 126 -13.41 -14.05 -2.66
N LEU A 127 -14.72 -13.83 -2.60
CA LEU A 127 -15.64 -14.63 -1.77
C LEU A 127 -15.85 -16.04 -2.33
N THR A 128 -15.90 -16.17 -3.65
CA THR A 128 -16.20 -17.46 -4.32
C THR A 128 -14.95 -18.25 -4.70
N GLY A 129 -13.77 -17.61 -4.73
CA GLY A 129 -12.55 -18.20 -5.25
C GLY A 129 -12.60 -18.48 -6.76
N THR A 130 -13.50 -17.80 -7.50
CA THR A 130 -13.69 -17.95 -8.96
C THR A 130 -13.95 -16.62 -9.62
N ALA A 131 -13.52 -16.48 -10.87
CA ALA A 131 -13.84 -15.33 -11.69
C ALA A 131 -13.99 -15.73 -13.16
N ASP A 132 -15.12 -15.40 -13.76
CA ASP A 132 -15.39 -15.63 -15.20
C ASP A 132 -14.55 -14.66 -16.06
N ASN A 133 -14.41 -13.41 -15.61
CA ASN A 133 -13.56 -12.42 -16.26
C ASN A 133 -12.08 -12.73 -16.00
N PRO A 134 -11.26 -12.98 -17.05
CA PRO A 134 -9.84 -13.25 -16.90
C PRO A 134 -9.05 -12.20 -16.11
N GLU A 135 -9.44 -10.93 -16.22
CA GLU A 135 -8.79 -9.83 -15.50
C GLU A 135 -9.01 -9.90 -13.98
N LEU A 136 -10.07 -10.58 -13.55
CA LEU A 136 -10.41 -10.73 -12.14
C LEU A 136 -9.88 -12.02 -11.51
N ARG A 137 -9.27 -12.91 -12.30
CA ARG A 137 -8.73 -14.18 -11.79
C ARG A 137 -7.61 -14.00 -10.77
N TYR A 138 -6.96 -12.86 -10.78
CA TYR A 138 -5.96 -12.52 -9.76
C TYR A 138 -6.57 -12.43 -8.35
N PHE A 139 -7.86 -12.11 -8.25
CA PHE A 139 -8.57 -11.96 -6.98
C PHE A 139 -9.32 -13.24 -6.55
N ALA A 140 -9.42 -14.23 -7.41
CA ALA A 140 -10.05 -15.54 -7.13
C ALA A 140 -9.03 -16.58 -6.52
#